data_a8b34455667b25bcac3ba79bdbff3e6b
#
_entry.id   a8b34455667b25bcac3ba79bdbff3e6b
#
_cell.length_a   1.000
_cell.length_b   1.000
_cell.length_c   1.000
_cell.angle_alpha   90.00
_cell.angle_beta   90.00
_cell.angle_gamma   90.00
#
_symmetry.space_group_name_H-M   'P 1'
#
loop_
_entity.id
_entity.type
_entity.pdbx_description
1 polymer ?
#
loop_
_entity_poly.entity_id
_entity_poly.type
_entity_poly.pdbx_seq_one_letter_code
_entity_poly.pdbx_strand_id
1 'polypeptide(L)'
;MNIKQEKRCIVHIPNHIEKSGKSGSNIRPIKMKQAFEENGYLVEYISGYGTERKVQINKIKRNIRNGIKYDFLYSESSTMPTLLTEKNHLPHYPFLDFSFFKFCKKNGIKIGLFYRDIQWKFSVYRDNVSWYKKCFSIPMYRYDLRQYKKLLNVFYLPTDEMRAYLKEYPELLNRSAILMPGCAEYDVDAVQAISDLTAKKLEILYVGGIDRIYDLTVFFQAMQQMPDQVHAYVCCREKEWENAKSKYLPYMSEKISIIHESGQGLEPYYKKADICCAFAGEGDYMRMAMPIKVFEYLGHYIPIIATKDTAAGKFIEKENLGWSIEYNQEALKQCLHNILQNPALLQEKRESEISAYEANTWKARAKQVILDLK
;
A
#
# COMPACT_ATOMS: atom_id res chain seq x y z
N MET A 1 -27.59 -3.64 -34.79
CA MET A 1 -26.88 -4.16 -33.61
C MET A 1 -25.74 -3.21 -33.30
N ASN A 2 -25.87 -2.41 -32.25
CA ASN A 2 -24.73 -1.61 -31.75
C ASN A 2 -23.72 -2.60 -31.17
N ILE A 3 -22.64 -2.89 -31.89
CA ILE A 3 -21.49 -3.63 -31.35
C ILE A 3 -20.95 -2.74 -30.24
N LYS A 4 -21.21 -3.13 -28.98
CA LYS A 4 -20.69 -2.43 -27.81
C LYS A 4 -19.16 -2.48 -27.92
N GLN A 5 -18.54 -1.37 -28.26
CA GLN A 5 -17.08 -1.29 -28.44
C GLN A 5 -16.43 -1.78 -27.14
N GLU A 6 -15.62 -2.81 -27.22
CA GLU A 6 -14.94 -3.43 -26.08
C GLU A 6 -13.98 -2.39 -25.45
N LYS A 7 -14.17 -2.09 -24.17
CA LYS A 7 -13.33 -1.16 -23.43
C LYS A 7 -11.96 -1.78 -23.18
N ARG A 8 -10.89 -1.08 -23.55
CA ARG A 8 -9.54 -1.57 -23.39
C ARG A 8 -8.67 -0.54 -22.66
N CYS A 9 -7.81 -1.02 -21.77
CA CYS A 9 -6.79 -0.20 -21.14
C CYS A 9 -5.43 -0.92 -21.11
N ILE A 10 -4.38 -0.13 -20.89
CA ILE A 10 -3.03 -0.62 -20.74
C ILE A 10 -2.62 -0.43 -19.28
N VAL A 11 -2.13 -1.49 -18.64
CA VAL A 11 -1.51 -1.42 -17.31
C VAL A 11 -0.02 -1.70 -17.47
N HIS A 12 0.80 -0.74 -17.05
CA HIS A 12 2.26 -0.78 -17.21
C HIS A 12 2.97 -0.75 -15.87
N ILE A 13 3.83 -1.74 -15.65
CA ILE A 13 4.68 -1.87 -14.46
C ILE A 13 6.13 -2.02 -14.95
N PRO A 14 7.05 -1.11 -14.57
CA PRO A 14 8.41 -1.07 -15.13
C PRO A 14 9.36 -2.13 -14.55
N ASN A 15 8.88 -3.09 -13.77
CA ASN A 15 9.68 -4.10 -13.11
C ASN A 15 9.03 -5.48 -13.15
N HIS A 16 9.84 -6.48 -12.84
CA HIS A 16 9.33 -7.83 -12.62
C HIS A 16 8.49 -7.88 -11.34
N ILE A 17 7.32 -8.55 -11.43
CA ILE A 17 6.42 -8.79 -10.30
C ILE A 17 6.50 -10.27 -9.92
N GLU A 18 6.92 -10.54 -8.70
CA GLU A 18 6.92 -11.90 -8.16
C GLU A 18 5.49 -12.32 -7.82
N LYS A 19 4.97 -13.35 -8.48
CA LYS A 19 3.60 -13.85 -8.25
C LYS A 19 3.36 -14.34 -6.81
N SER A 20 4.40 -14.83 -6.16
CA SER A 20 4.39 -15.24 -4.73
C SER A 20 4.80 -14.11 -3.79
N GLY A 21 5.05 -12.91 -4.30
CA GLY A 21 5.55 -11.79 -3.53
C GLY A 21 4.50 -11.24 -2.55
N LYS A 22 4.87 -11.24 -1.27
CA LYS A 22 4.02 -10.83 -0.13
C LYS A 22 4.14 -9.34 0.21
N SER A 23 4.85 -8.56 -0.60
CA SER A 23 5.03 -7.12 -0.37
C SER A 23 3.97 -6.30 -1.11
N GLY A 24 3.63 -5.14 -0.56
CA GLY A 24 2.69 -4.20 -1.19
C GLY A 24 3.08 -3.81 -2.62
N SER A 25 4.39 -3.82 -2.94
CA SER A 25 4.90 -3.56 -4.28
C SER A 25 4.54 -4.65 -5.29
N ASN A 26 4.31 -5.88 -4.86
CA ASN A 26 3.85 -6.98 -5.71
C ASN A 26 2.31 -7.11 -5.70
N ILE A 27 1.65 -6.82 -4.58
CA ILE A 27 0.20 -6.97 -4.42
C ILE A 27 -0.57 -5.92 -5.22
N ARG A 28 -0.25 -4.63 -5.06
CA ARG A 28 -1.00 -3.53 -5.66
C ARG A 28 -1.16 -3.63 -7.18
N PRO A 29 -0.10 -3.87 -7.99
CA PRO A 29 -0.23 -3.93 -9.44
C PRO A 29 -1.16 -5.04 -9.91
N ILE A 30 -1.15 -6.19 -9.23
CA ILE A 30 -2.01 -7.33 -9.52
C ILE A 30 -3.47 -6.99 -9.20
N LYS A 31 -3.72 -6.41 -8.02
CA LYS A 31 -5.06 -5.99 -7.59
C LYS A 31 -5.65 -4.89 -8.47
N MET A 32 -4.86 -3.90 -8.87
CA MET A 32 -5.31 -2.86 -9.79
C MET A 32 -5.65 -3.43 -11.18
N LYS A 33 -4.86 -4.39 -11.70
CA LYS A 33 -5.20 -5.09 -12.95
C LYS A 33 -6.56 -5.78 -12.83
N GLN A 34 -6.76 -6.59 -11.79
CA GLN A 34 -8.02 -7.29 -11.51
C GLN A 34 -9.19 -6.30 -11.40
N ALA A 35 -8.99 -5.21 -10.68
CA ALA A 35 -10.01 -4.19 -10.48
C ALA A 35 -10.42 -3.45 -11.77
N PHE A 36 -9.51 -3.26 -12.74
CA PHE A 36 -9.89 -2.77 -14.06
C PHE A 36 -10.72 -3.81 -14.82
N GLU A 37 -10.39 -5.10 -14.73
CA GLU A 37 -11.16 -6.19 -15.33
C GLU A 37 -12.58 -6.28 -14.73
N GLU A 38 -12.71 -6.15 -13.40
CA GLU A 38 -14.00 -6.06 -12.68
C GLU A 38 -14.84 -4.83 -13.08
N ASN A 39 -14.20 -3.75 -13.50
CA ASN A 39 -14.86 -2.56 -14.09
C ASN A 39 -15.16 -2.71 -15.59
N GLY A 40 -15.01 -3.92 -16.15
CA GLY A 40 -15.38 -4.27 -17.53
C GLY A 40 -14.35 -3.87 -18.59
N TYR A 41 -13.08 -3.76 -18.23
CA TYR A 41 -11.98 -3.50 -19.17
C TYR A 41 -11.25 -4.76 -19.58
N LEU A 42 -10.94 -4.90 -20.87
CA LEU A 42 -9.89 -5.80 -21.32
C LEU A 42 -8.53 -5.13 -21.03
N VAL A 43 -7.73 -5.77 -20.20
CA VAL A 43 -6.45 -5.22 -19.74
C VAL A 43 -5.27 -5.80 -20.53
N GLU A 44 -4.54 -4.96 -21.27
CA GLU A 44 -3.22 -5.31 -21.79
C GLU A 44 -2.16 -4.98 -20.75
N TYR A 45 -1.52 -6.03 -20.20
CA TYR A 45 -0.60 -5.90 -19.08
C TYR A 45 0.86 -5.95 -19.53
N ILE A 46 1.64 -4.97 -19.10
CA ILE A 46 3.08 -4.85 -19.35
C ILE A 46 3.81 -4.95 -18.02
N SER A 47 4.66 -5.96 -17.88
CA SER A 47 5.54 -6.12 -16.70
C SER A 47 6.71 -7.03 -17.04
N GLY A 48 7.66 -7.17 -16.12
CA GLY A 48 8.84 -8.01 -16.27
C GLY A 48 10.11 -7.21 -16.50
N TYR A 49 11.18 -7.89 -16.86
CA TYR A 49 12.43 -7.24 -17.27
C TYR A 49 12.29 -6.62 -18.67
N GLY A 50 13.24 -5.78 -19.08
CA GLY A 50 13.14 -4.99 -20.31
C GLY A 50 12.92 -5.81 -21.58
N THR A 51 13.47 -7.02 -21.68
CA THR A 51 13.21 -7.94 -22.79
C THR A 51 11.73 -8.32 -22.90
N GLU A 52 11.10 -8.68 -21.78
CA GLU A 52 9.70 -9.07 -21.73
C GLU A 52 8.79 -7.87 -22.01
N ARG A 53 9.07 -6.72 -21.37
CA ARG A 53 8.35 -5.47 -21.63
C ARG A 53 8.45 -5.02 -23.08
N LYS A 54 9.61 -5.17 -23.72
CA LYS A 54 9.81 -4.82 -25.15
C LYS A 54 8.88 -5.63 -26.05
N VAL A 55 8.72 -6.92 -25.82
CA VAL A 55 7.80 -7.78 -26.60
C VAL A 55 6.37 -7.32 -26.43
N GLN A 56 5.92 -7.11 -25.19
CA GLN A 56 4.55 -6.66 -24.86
C GLN A 56 4.27 -5.25 -25.45
N ILE A 57 5.21 -4.32 -25.30
CA ILE A 57 5.11 -2.97 -25.84
C ILE A 57 5.01 -3.01 -27.39
N ASN A 58 5.79 -3.85 -28.06
CA ASN A 58 5.74 -3.94 -29.52
C ASN A 58 4.40 -4.54 -30.01
N LYS A 59 3.81 -5.50 -29.26
CA LYS A 59 2.47 -6.01 -29.52
C LYS A 59 1.44 -4.88 -29.45
N ILE A 60 1.44 -4.10 -28.38
CA ILE A 60 0.48 -3.01 -28.16
C ILE A 60 0.66 -1.91 -29.20
N LYS A 61 1.90 -1.53 -29.52
CA LYS A 61 2.17 -0.57 -30.61
C LYS A 61 1.62 -1.04 -31.96
N ARG A 62 1.70 -2.34 -32.27
CA ARG A 62 1.10 -2.94 -33.49
C ARG A 62 -0.43 -2.85 -33.42
N ASN A 63 -1.04 -3.20 -32.29
CA ASN A 63 -2.48 -3.11 -32.09
C ASN A 63 -3.00 -1.68 -32.36
N ILE A 64 -2.33 -0.67 -31.78
CA ILE A 64 -2.69 0.74 -31.96
C ILE A 64 -2.57 1.15 -33.44
N ARG A 65 -1.49 0.74 -34.14
CA ARG A 65 -1.33 1.02 -35.58
C ARG A 65 -2.39 0.35 -36.45
N ASN A 66 -2.89 -0.80 -36.00
CA ASN A 66 -3.98 -1.54 -36.65
C ASN A 66 -5.39 -1.02 -36.25
N GLY A 67 -5.48 0.13 -35.57
CA GLY A 67 -6.75 0.77 -35.24
C GLY A 67 -7.42 0.32 -33.95
N ILE A 68 -6.79 -0.58 -33.17
CA ILE A 68 -7.30 -0.94 -31.84
C ILE A 68 -7.16 0.26 -30.90
N LYS A 69 -8.28 0.66 -30.29
CA LYS A 69 -8.34 1.81 -29.37
C LYS A 69 -8.15 1.36 -27.93
N TYR A 70 -7.43 2.16 -27.19
CA TYR A 70 -7.26 2.04 -25.73
C TYR A 70 -7.72 3.35 -25.09
N ASP A 71 -8.55 3.27 -24.05
CA ASP A 71 -9.12 4.45 -23.39
C ASP A 71 -8.03 5.20 -22.62
N PHE A 72 -7.14 4.46 -21.95
CA PHE A 72 -6.04 5.05 -21.17
C PHE A 72 -4.88 4.05 -20.95
N LEU A 73 -3.76 4.61 -20.47
CA LEU A 73 -2.64 3.87 -19.88
C LEU A 73 -2.54 4.23 -18.41
N TYR A 74 -2.65 3.21 -17.53
CA TYR A 74 -2.32 3.32 -16.11
C TYR A 74 -0.95 2.70 -15.86
N SER A 75 -0.06 3.42 -15.18
CA SER A 75 1.25 2.92 -14.79
C SER A 75 1.47 3.06 -13.29
N GLU A 76 2.30 2.20 -12.73
CA GLU A 76 2.85 2.38 -11.37
C GLU A 76 4.36 2.49 -11.43
N SER A 77 4.95 3.39 -10.66
CA SER A 77 6.41 3.42 -10.51
C SER A 77 6.90 2.23 -9.67
N SER A 78 8.14 1.84 -9.88
CA SER A 78 8.86 0.96 -8.94
C SER A 78 9.32 1.76 -7.71
N THR A 79 9.77 1.06 -6.67
CA THR A 79 10.53 1.65 -5.56
C THR A 79 11.95 2.06 -5.97
N MET A 80 12.41 1.58 -7.14
CA MET A 80 13.66 1.99 -7.80
C MET A 80 13.35 2.86 -9.01
N PRO A 81 14.32 3.65 -9.51
CA PRO A 81 14.19 4.34 -10.79
C PRO A 81 13.85 3.38 -11.93
N THR A 82 13.02 3.82 -12.88
CA THR A 82 12.61 3.03 -14.04
C THR A 82 13.79 2.41 -14.79
N LEU A 83 14.90 3.13 -14.87
CA LEU A 83 16.12 2.67 -15.53
C LEU A 83 16.86 1.55 -14.79
N LEU A 84 16.61 1.34 -13.51
CA LEU A 84 17.33 0.37 -12.66
C LEU A 84 16.50 -0.88 -12.32
N THR A 85 15.40 -1.11 -13.02
CA THR A 85 14.48 -2.23 -12.75
C THR A 85 14.90 -3.57 -13.34
N GLU A 86 16.05 -3.62 -13.99
CA GLU A 86 16.64 -4.87 -14.49
C GLU A 86 17.23 -5.71 -13.34
N LYS A 87 17.40 -7.01 -13.55
CA LYS A 87 17.88 -7.95 -12.53
C LYS A 87 19.23 -7.55 -11.91
N ASN A 88 20.11 -6.94 -12.71
CA ASN A 88 21.43 -6.48 -12.28
C ASN A 88 21.46 -4.97 -11.96
N HIS A 89 20.30 -4.30 -11.95
CA HIS A 89 20.17 -2.87 -11.70
C HIS A 89 20.97 -1.97 -12.66
N LEU A 90 21.19 -2.40 -13.90
CA LEU A 90 21.85 -1.62 -14.94
C LEU A 90 20.84 -1.17 -16.00
N PRO A 91 21.02 0.00 -16.64
CA PRO A 91 20.04 0.59 -17.58
C PRO A 91 20.16 -0.02 -18.99
N HIS A 92 19.82 -1.30 -19.15
CA HIS A 92 19.89 -2.00 -20.45
C HIS A 92 18.89 -1.47 -21.49
N TYR A 93 17.77 -0.90 -21.05
CA TYR A 93 16.70 -0.39 -21.90
C TYR A 93 16.32 1.06 -21.57
N PRO A 94 17.24 2.04 -21.68
CA PRO A 94 17.09 3.38 -21.12
C PRO A 94 15.94 4.19 -21.73
N PHE A 95 15.48 3.83 -22.93
CA PHE A 95 14.43 4.59 -23.64
C PHE A 95 13.12 3.80 -23.78
N LEU A 96 13.03 2.55 -23.31
CA LEU A 96 11.93 1.65 -23.60
C LEU A 96 10.60 2.22 -23.10
N ASP A 97 10.49 2.43 -21.79
CA ASP A 97 9.23 2.78 -21.13
C ASP A 97 8.78 4.21 -21.49
N PHE A 98 9.66 5.19 -21.40
CA PHE A 98 9.31 6.58 -21.72
C PHE A 98 9.06 6.83 -23.22
N SER A 99 9.73 6.09 -24.12
CA SER A 99 9.39 6.15 -25.55
C SER A 99 8.02 5.55 -25.84
N PHE A 100 7.63 4.53 -25.08
CA PHE A 100 6.29 3.96 -25.16
C PHE A 100 5.23 4.94 -24.66
N PHE A 101 5.45 5.58 -23.51
CA PHE A 101 4.55 6.63 -23.02
C PHE A 101 4.40 7.78 -24.02
N LYS A 102 5.52 8.22 -24.64
CA LYS A 102 5.48 9.23 -25.70
C LYS A 102 4.68 8.78 -26.92
N PHE A 103 4.80 7.50 -27.28
CA PHE A 103 4.01 6.90 -28.37
C PHE A 103 2.51 6.88 -28.00
N CYS A 104 2.13 6.44 -26.81
CA CYS A 104 0.74 6.46 -26.35
C CYS A 104 0.15 7.86 -26.37
N LYS A 105 0.88 8.85 -25.81
CA LYS A 105 0.46 10.25 -25.80
C LYS A 105 0.23 10.82 -27.21
N LYS A 106 1.12 10.50 -28.18
CA LYS A 106 0.96 10.90 -29.60
C LYS A 106 -0.27 10.29 -30.27
N ASN A 107 -0.75 9.14 -29.78
CA ASN A 107 -1.95 8.47 -30.28
C ASN A 107 -3.22 8.82 -29.46
N GLY A 108 -3.17 9.89 -28.66
CA GLY A 108 -4.34 10.38 -27.89
C GLY A 108 -4.68 9.57 -26.63
N ILE A 109 -3.84 8.60 -26.25
CA ILE A 109 -4.07 7.80 -25.06
C ILE A 109 -3.60 8.57 -23.83
N LYS A 110 -4.53 8.89 -22.90
CA LYS A 110 -4.21 9.57 -21.65
C LYS A 110 -3.41 8.65 -20.73
N ILE A 111 -2.49 9.22 -19.95
CA ILE A 111 -1.55 8.49 -19.11
C ILE A 111 -1.69 8.94 -17.67
N GLY A 112 -2.05 8.01 -16.78
CA GLY A 112 -1.99 8.18 -15.33
C GLY A 112 -0.87 7.32 -14.73
N LEU A 113 -0.13 7.85 -13.77
CA LEU A 113 0.92 7.11 -13.09
C LEU A 113 0.79 7.23 -11.59
N PHE A 114 0.75 6.10 -10.90
CA PHE A 114 0.86 6.03 -9.45
C PHE A 114 2.34 6.06 -9.04
N TYR A 115 2.73 7.16 -8.39
CA TYR A 115 4.08 7.33 -7.88
C TYR A 115 4.15 6.81 -6.45
N ARG A 116 4.64 5.59 -6.34
CA ARG A 116 4.53 4.74 -5.17
C ARG A 116 5.22 5.28 -3.93
N ASP A 117 6.45 5.82 -4.07
CA ASP A 117 7.34 6.08 -2.94
C ASP A 117 8.40 7.11 -3.29
N ILE A 118 8.83 7.85 -2.28
CA ILE A 118 9.93 8.83 -2.35
C ILE A 118 10.99 8.56 -1.26
N GLN A 119 11.15 7.31 -0.84
CA GLN A 119 12.11 6.92 0.20
C GLN A 119 13.52 7.49 0.00
N TRP A 120 13.94 7.69 -1.26
CA TRP A 120 15.23 8.26 -1.63
C TRP A 120 15.47 9.69 -1.11
N LYS A 121 14.43 10.37 -0.65
CA LYS A 121 14.50 11.70 -0.01
C LYS A 121 14.74 11.63 1.51
N PHE A 122 14.55 10.47 2.14
CA PHE A 122 14.58 10.28 3.59
C PHE A 122 15.85 9.58 4.08
N SER A 123 16.09 9.66 5.40
CA SER A 123 17.19 8.97 6.08
C SER A 123 17.14 7.47 5.87
N VAL A 124 15.93 6.88 5.84
CA VAL A 124 15.72 5.45 5.55
C VAL A 124 16.49 4.99 4.32
N TYR A 125 16.52 5.77 3.26
CA TYR A 125 17.31 5.45 2.07
C TYR A 125 18.78 5.86 2.23
N ARG A 126 19.03 7.04 2.78
CA ARG A 126 20.38 7.58 2.93
C ARG A 126 21.28 6.68 3.79
N ASP A 127 20.72 6.08 4.84
CA ASP A 127 21.48 5.29 5.81
C ASP A 127 21.66 3.83 5.37
N ASN A 128 20.77 3.33 4.48
CA ASN A 128 20.78 1.93 4.05
C ASN A 128 21.41 1.71 2.66
N VAL A 129 21.64 2.76 1.88
CA VAL A 129 22.19 2.65 0.53
C VAL A 129 23.60 3.23 0.50
N SER A 130 24.56 2.49 -0.05
CA SER A 130 25.95 2.92 -0.18
C SER A 130 26.05 4.22 -0.99
N TRP A 131 26.99 5.08 -0.64
CA TRP A 131 27.14 6.40 -1.25
C TRP A 131 27.25 6.36 -2.79
N TYR A 132 28.04 5.44 -3.34
CA TYR A 132 28.19 5.29 -4.80
C TYR A 132 26.90 4.89 -5.51
N LYS A 133 26.07 4.03 -4.88
CA LYS A 133 24.74 3.70 -5.41
C LYS A 133 23.81 4.92 -5.40
N LYS A 134 23.89 5.77 -4.37
CA LYS A 134 23.13 7.02 -4.29
C LYS A 134 23.53 8.01 -5.38
N CYS A 135 24.82 8.16 -5.65
CA CYS A 135 25.33 9.03 -6.72
C CYS A 135 24.76 8.63 -8.10
N PHE A 136 24.44 7.36 -8.29
CA PHE A 136 23.86 6.84 -9.52
C PHE A 136 22.32 6.88 -9.52
N SER A 137 21.68 6.43 -8.45
CA SER A 137 20.23 6.29 -8.39
C SER A 137 19.47 7.62 -8.24
N ILE A 138 19.98 8.57 -7.45
CA ILE A 138 19.29 9.85 -7.21
C ILE A 138 19.11 10.67 -8.50
N PRO A 139 20.10 10.82 -9.40
CA PRO A 139 19.89 11.45 -10.70
C PRO A 139 18.83 10.74 -11.56
N MET A 140 18.72 9.40 -11.45
CA MET A 140 17.72 8.63 -12.20
C MET A 140 16.31 8.80 -11.64
N TYR A 141 16.11 8.90 -10.32
CA TYR A 141 14.82 9.30 -9.76
C TYR A 141 14.37 10.68 -10.25
N ARG A 142 15.30 11.65 -10.29
CA ARG A 142 15.04 12.98 -10.82
C ARG A 142 14.78 12.97 -12.32
N TYR A 143 15.43 12.07 -13.07
CA TYR A 143 15.16 11.87 -14.49
C TYR A 143 13.73 11.36 -14.69
N ASP A 144 13.29 10.35 -13.94
CA ASP A 144 11.93 9.82 -13.99
C ASP A 144 10.90 10.95 -13.76
N LEU A 145 11.05 11.74 -12.70
CA LEU A 145 10.15 12.87 -12.41
C LEU A 145 10.11 13.92 -13.55
N ARG A 146 11.24 14.18 -14.22
CA ARG A 146 11.28 15.07 -15.40
C ARG A 146 10.54 14.46 -16.61
N GLN A 147 10.59 13.12 -16.80
CA GLN A 147 9.81 12.46 -17.83
C GLN A 147 8.32 12.45 -17.49
N TYR A 148 7.96 12.17 -16.27
CA TYR A 148 6.58 12.20 -15.77
C TYR A 148 5.94 13.58 -15.98
N LYS A 149 6.64 14.66 -15.64
CA LYS A 149 6.22 16.04 -15.90
C LYS A 149 5.80 16.28 -17.37
N LYS A 150 6.50 15.68 -18.34
CA LYS A 150 6.25 15.86 -19.77
C LYS A 150 5.15 14.96 -20.33
N LEU A 151 4.95 13.80 -19.73
CA LEU A 151 4.18 12.71 -20.36
C LEU A 151 2.82 12.46 -19.72
N LEU A 152 2.67 12.66 -18.40
CA LEU A 152 1.46 12.29 -17.68
C LEU A 152 0.33 13.30 -17.85
N ASN A 153 -0.91 12.79 -17.80
CA ASN A 153 -2.12 13.54 -17.61
C ASN A 153 -2.48 13.64 -16.13
N VAL A 154 -2.35 12.53 -15.38
CA VAL A 154 -2.60 12.48 -13.94
C VAL A 154 -1.42 11.84 -13.22
N PHE A 155 -1.01 12.45 -12.11
CA PHE A 155 0.07 11.97 -11.23
C PHE A 155 -0.52 11.55 -9.90
N TYR A 156 -0.71 10.23 -9.68
CA TYR A 156 -1.30 9.72 -8.46
C TYR A 156 -0.28 9.58 -7.35
N LEU A 157 -0.65 10.05 -6.18
CA LEU A 157 0.13 9.94 -4.94
C LEU A 157 -0.64 9.06 -3.92
N PRO A 158 0.05 8.28 -3.07
CA PRO A 158 -0.61 7.48 -2.05
C PRO A 158 -1.30 8.34 -0.98
N THR A 159 -0.77 9.54 -0.69
CA THR A 159 -1.27 10.44 0.37
C THR A 159 -1.10 11.90 -0.02
N ASP A 160 -1.86 12.78 0.60
CA ASP A 160 -1.72 14.23 0.39
C ASP A 160 -0.41 14.76 0.98
N GLU A 161 0.03 14.20 2.10
CA GLU A 161 1.28 14.54 2.78
C GLU A 161 2.50 14.41 1.87
N MET A 162 2.48 13.48 0.93
CA MET A 162 3.57 13.29 -0.03
C MET A 162 3.83 14.50 -0.92
N ARG A 163 2.81 15.35 -1.14
CA ARG A 163 2.94 16.60 -1.91
C ARG A 163 3.98 17.55 -1.30
N ALA A 164 4.04 17.62 0.03
CA ALA A 164 4.98 18.49 0.73
C ALA A 164 6.45 18.22 0.39
N TYR A 165 6.76 16.97 0.02
CA TYR A 165 8.11 16.53 -0.34
C TYR A 165 8.41 16.62 -1.85
N LEU A 166 7.45 17.07 -2.67
CA LEU A 166 7.57 17.20 -4.14
C LEU A 166 7.38 18.63 -4.63
N LYS A 167 7.52 19.63 -3.75
CA LYS A 167 7.30 21.05 -4.06
C LYS A 167 8.16 21.58 -5.22
N GLU A 168 9.31 20.96 -5.48
CA GLU A 168 10.17 21.29 -6.62
C GLU A 168 9.62 20.85 -8.00
N TYR A 169 8.47 20.15 -8.01
CA TYR A 169 7.78 19.69 -9.24
C TYR A 169 6.34 20.22 -9.30
N PRO A 170 6.11 21.56 -9.30
CA PRO A 170 4.77 22.13 -9.21
C PRO A 170 3.84 21.68 -10.35
N GLU A 171 4.38 21.45 -11.55
CA GLU A 171 3.57 21.00 -12.69
C GLU A 171 3.06 19.55 -12.53
N LEU A 172 3.75 18.71 -11.77
CA LEU A 172 3.23 17.38 -11.38
C LEU A 172 2.17 17.53 -10.28
N LEU A 173 2.40 18.39 -9.31
CA LEU A 173 1.46 18.64 -8.22
C LEU A 173 0.13 19.23 -8.73
N ASN A 174 0.15 20.13 -9.72
CA ASN A 174 -1.04 20.72 -10.34
C ASN A 174 -1.95 19.68 -11.04
N ARG A 175 -1.43 18.51 -11.38
CA ARG A 175 -2.18 17.40 -11.99
C ARG A 175 -2.18 16.17 -11.11
N SER A 176 -1.87 16.31 -9.82
CA SER A 176 -1.86 15.18 -8.92
C SER A 176 -3.22 14.92 -8.31
N ALA A 177 -3.51 13.62 -8.12
CA ALA A 177 -4.67 13.11 -7.41
C ALA A 177 -4.21 12.09 -6.36
N ILE A 178 -4.98 11.92 -5.30
CA ILE A 178 -4.69 10.91 -4.27
C ILE A 178 -5.32 9.59 -4.69
N LEU A 179 -4.53 8.53 -4.67
CA LEU A 179 -4.96 7.17 -5.00
C LEU A 179 -4.42 6.20 -3.94
N MET A 180 -5.11 6.11 -2.82
CA MET A 180 -4.74 5.21 -1.72
C MET A 180 -4.78 3.73 -2.15
N PRO A 181 -4.24 2.80 -1.37
CA PRO A 181 -4.52 1.37 -1.54
C PRO A 181 -6.02 1.09 -1.49
N GLY A 182 -6.41 -0.12 -1.88
CA GLY A 182 -7.78 -0.60 -1.73
C GLY A 182 -7.83 -1.85 -0.86
N CYS A 183 -8.99 -2.16 -0.31
CA CYS A 183 -9.28 -3.42 0.35
C CYS A 183 -9.80 -4.46 -0.65
N ALA A 184 -9.64 -5.73 -0.31
CA ALA A 184 -10.28 -6.84 -1.03
C ALA A 184 -11.78 -6.88 -0.70
N GLU A 185 -12.56 -7.56 -1.55
CA GLU A 185 -13.96 -7.82 -1.23
C GLU A 185 -14.02 -8.98 -0.22
N TYR A 186 -14.66 -8.72 0.92
CA TYR A 186 -15.02 -9.71 1.93
C TYR A 186 -16.53 -9.70 2.14
N ASP A 187 -17.04 -10.83 2.59
CA ASP A 187 -18.46 -10.98 2.88
C ASP A 187 -18.77 -10.33 4.24
N VAL A 188 -19.62 -9.32 4.23
CA VAL A 188 -20.07 -8.63 5.45
C VAL A 188 -20.80 -9.60 6.39
N ASP A 189 -21.52 -10.57 5.85
CA ASP A 189 -22.28 -11.55 6.62
C ASP A 189 -21.35 -12.54 7.37
N ALA A 190 -20.08 -12.64 6.93
CA ALA A 190 -19.04 -13.40 7.62
C ALA A 190 -18.40 -12.66 8.81
N VAL A 191 -18.77 -11.39 9.04
CA VAL A 191 -18.27 -10.61 10.17
C VAL A 191 -18.88 -11.16 11.46
N GLN A 192 -18.05 -11.76 12.29
CA GLN A 192 -18.51 -12.25 13.60
C GLN A 192 -18.97 -11.06 14.46
N ALA A 193 -20.12 -11.21 15.10
CA ALA A 193 -20.54 -10.30 16.17
C ALA A 193 -19.39 -10.17 17.20
N ILE A 194 -19.15 -8.96 17.68
CA ILE A 194 -18.17 -8.75 18.75
C ILE A 194 -18.57 -9.62 19.92
N SER A 195 -17.73 -10.56 20.25
CA SER A 195 -17.95 -11.46 21.38
C SER A 195 -17.88 -10.65 22.66
N ASP A 196 -18.65 -11.10 23.65
CA ASP A 196 -18.63 -10.54 25.00
C ASP A 196 -17.20 -10.62 25.57
N LEU A 197 -16.51 -9.49 25.72
CA LEU A 197 -15.17 -9.42 26.30
C LEU A 197 -15.12 -9.78 27.79
N THR A 198 -16.26 -9.96 28.44
CA THR A 198 -16.31 -10.47 29.84
C THR A 198 -15.92 -11.95 29.91
N ALA A 199 -16.10 -12.69 28.81
CA ALA A 199 -15.85 -14.12 28.71
C ALA A 199 -14.59 -14.50 27.91
N LYS A 200 -13.96 -13.55 27.20
CA LYS A 200 -12.75 -13.80 26.37
C LYS A 200 -11.70 -12.70 26.52
N LYS A 201 -10.49 -12.98 26.02
CA LYS A 201 -9.42 -11.98 25.90
C LYS A 201 -9.72 -11.00 24.75
N LEU A 202 -9.23 -9.76 24.89
CA LEU A 202 -9.15 -8.79 23.81
C LEU A 202 -7.95 -9.19 22.93
N GLU A 203 -8.24 -9.56 21.68
CA GLU A 203 -7.24 -10.06 20.74
C GLU A 203 -6.80 -8.96 19.76
N ILE A 204 -5.49 -8.70 19.74
CA ILE A 204 -4.89 -7.69 18.86
C ILE A 204 -4.07 -8.39 17.78
N LEU A 205 -4.20 -7.97 16.52
CA LEU A 205 -3.44 -8.52 15.41
C LEU A 205 -2.56 -7.44 14.77
N TYR A 206 -1.26 -7.67 14.69
CA TYR A 206 -0.33 -6.95 13.86
C TYR A 206 0.14 -7.82 12.70
N VAL A 207 0.07 -7.30 11.46
CA VAL A 207 0.61 -7.97 10.27
C VAL A 207 1.59 -7.04 9.56
N GLY A 208 2.84 -7.47 9.38
CA GLY A 208 3.81 -6.67 8.61
C GLY A 208 5.26 -6.85 9.04
N GLY A 209 6.12 -6.01 8.49
CA GLY A 209 7.53 -5.95 8.87
C GLY A 209 7.71 -5.43 10.30
N ILE A 210 8.82 -5.83 10.92
CA ILE A 210 9.22 -5.41 12.26
C ILE A 210 10.63 -4.82 12.27
N ASP A 211 11.02 -4.30 11.13
CA ASP A 211 12.33 -3.69 10.91
C ASP A 211 12.36 -2.20 11.34
N ARG A 212 13.40 -1.51 10.91
CA ARG A 212 13.70 -0.11 11.28
C ARG A 212 12.58 0.89 11.05
N ILE A 213 11.70 0.65 10.07
CA ILE A 213 10.59 1.55 9.72
C ILE A 213 9.39 1.25 10.61
N TYR A 214 9.18 -0.03 10.90
CA TYR A 214 8.06 -0.51 11.70
C TYR A 214 8.56 -0.98 13.06
N ASP A 215 8.96 -0.02 13.89
CA ASP A 215 9.42 -0.29 15.25
C ASP A 215 8.23 -0.62 16.16
N LEU A 216 8.22 -1.80 16.74
CA LEU A 216 7.19 -2.26 17.68
C LEU A 216 7.65 -2.21 19.14
N THR A 217 8.79 -1.59 19.45
CA THR A 217 9.32 -1.59 20.82
C THR A 217 8.31 -1.04 21.82
N VAL A 218 7.70 0.10 21.52
CA VAL A 218 6.68 0.72 22.38
C VAL A 218 5.46 -0.20 22.56
N PHE A 219 5.05 -0.88 21.48
CA PHE A 219 3.95 -1.85 21.51
C PHE A 219 4.27 -3.02 22.47
N PHE A 220 5.44 -3.65 22.33
CA PHE A 220 5.86 -4.75 23.20
C PHE A 220 5.96 -4.34 24.66
N GLN A 221 6.53 -3.18 24.93
CA GLN A 221 6.66 -2.61 26.27
C GLN A 221 5.29 -2.36 26.92
N ALA A 222 4.33 -1.82 26.17
CA ALA A 222 2.97 -1.60 26.65
C ALA A 222 2.26 -2.94 26.94
N MET A 223 2.34 -3.90 26.01
CA MET A 223 1.73 -5.21 26.14
C MET A 223 2.23 -5.98 27.38
N GLN A 224 3.50 -5.87 27.72
CA GLN A 224 4.07 -6.48 28.93
C GLN A 224 3.35 -6.02 30.19
N GLN A 225 2.89 -4.76 30.23
CA GLN A 225 2.22 -4.14 31.38
C GLN A 225 0.69 -4.26 31.35
N MET A 226 0.10 -4.77 30.26
CA MET A 226 -1.35 -4.97 30.17
C MET A 226 -1.82 -6.14 31.05
N PRO A 227 -3.11 -6.19 31.48
CA PRO A 227 -3.66 -7.34 32.19
C PRO A 227 -3.75 -8.57 31.29
N ASP A 228 -3.93 -9.75 31.87
CA ASP A 228 -3.98 -11.04 31.16
C ASP A 228 -5.20 -11.20 30.22
N GLN A 229 -6.13 -10.26 30.32
CA GLN A 229 -7.29 -10.13 29.43
C GLN A 229 -6.93 -9.61 28.03
N VAL A 230 -5.68 -9.16 27.79
CA VAL A 230 -5.23 -8.68 26.49
C VAL A 230 -4.18 -9.62 25.92
N HIS A 231 -4.32 -9.98 24.64
CA HIS A 231 -3.36 -10.82 23.94
C HIS A 231 -3.09 -10.25 22.54
N ALA A 232 -1.88 -10.41 22.02
CA ALA A 232 -1.48 -9.94 20.71
C ALA A 232 -0.82 -11.03 19.87
N TYR A 233 -1.27 -11.16 18.63
CA TYR A 233 -0.56 -11.87 17.57
C TYR A 233 0.28 -10.88 16.77
N VAL A 234 1.58 -11.11 16.70
CA VAL A 234 2.50 -10.33 15.87
C VAL A 234 2.95 -11.20 14.69
N CYS A 235 2.32 -10.97 13.54
CA CYS A 235 2.65 -11.67 12.31
C CYS A 235 3.73 -10.92 11.54
N CYS A 236 4.91 -11.53 11.41
CA CYS A 236 6.03 -10.99 10.64
C CYS A 236 6.76 -12.12 9.89
N ARG A 237 7.67 -11.77 8.98
CA ARG A 237 8.49 -12.78 8.33
C ARG A 237 9.47 -13.40 9.31
N GLU A 238 9.61 -14.72 9.29
CA GLU A 238 10.52 -15.46 10.17
C GLU A 238 11.94 -14.88 10.15
N LYS A 239 12.49 -14.63 8.96
CA LYS A 239 13.81 -14.02 8.80
C LYS A 239 13.93 -12.62 9.44
N GLU A 240 12.88 -11.82 9.37
CA GLU A 240 12.86 -10.49 10.01
C GLU A 240 12.81 -10.62 11.53
N TRP A 241 12.02 -11.58 12.04
CA TRP A 241 11.99 -11.90 13.47
C TRP A 241 13.37 -12.33 13.97
N GLU A 242 13.99 -13.31 13.31
CA GLU A 242 15.33 -13.79 13.69
C GLU A 242 16.37 -12.67 13.76
N ASN A 243 16.31 -11.71 12.83
CA ASN A 243 17.21 -10.56 12.81
C ASN A 243 16.91 -9.51 13.89
N ALA A 244 15.66 -9.36 14.29
CA ALA A 244 15.20 -8.29 15.19
C ALA A 244 14.88 -8.76 16.61
N LYS A 245 14.73 -10.07 16.84
CA LYS A 245 14.23 -10.64 18.12
C LYS A 245 15.01 -10.19 19.35
N SER A 246 16.32 -10.01 19.25
CA SER A 246 17.15 -9.54 20.38
C SER A 246 16.66 -8.19 20.95
N LYS A 247 16.06 -7.34 20.13
CA LYS A 247 15.47 -6.07 20.52
C LYS A 247 14.18 -6.23 21.30
N TYR A 248 13.38 -7.27 20.97
CA TYR A 248 12.04 -7.47 21.51
C TYR A 248 11.98 -8.48 22.67
N LEU A 249 12.93 -9.42 22.73
CA LEU A 249 12.99 -10.46 23.78
C LEU A 249 12.89 -9.92 25.21
N PRO A 250 13.47 -8.76 25.58
CA PRO A 250 13.33 -8.22 26.95
C PRO A 250 11.88 -7.87 27.32
N TYR A 251 10.99 -7.69 26.33
CA TYR A 251 9.59 -7.29 26.52
C TYR A 251 8.61 -8.40 26.18
N MET A 252 9.09 -9.62 25.85
CA MET A 252 8.24 -10.77 25.58
C MET A 252 7.52 -11.21 26.85
N SER A 253 6.27 -11.62 26.68
CA SER A 253 5.43 -12.20 27.72
C SER A 253 4.46 -13.21 27.10
N GLU A 254 3.72 -13.95 27.92
CA GLU A 254 2.66 -14.86 27.47
C GLU A 254 1.50 -14.15 26.73
N LYS A 255 1.48 -12.81 26.78
CA LYS A 255 0.49 -11.98 26.10
C LYS A 255 0.84 -11.71 24.61
N ILE A 256 2.01 -12.12 24.13
CA ILE A 256 2.46 -11.89 22.76
C ILE A 256 2.83 -13.23 22.11
N SER A 257 2.16 -13.54 21.01
CA SER A 257 2.47 -14.68 20.15
C SER A 257 3.07 -14.19 18.83
N ILE A 258 4.27 -14.66 18.51
CA ILE A 258 4.90 -14.39 17.20
C ILE A 258 4.44 -15.48 16.23
N ILE A 259 3.96 -15.04 15.05
CA ILE A 259 3.50 -15.93 13.99
C ILE A 259 4.12 -15.55 12.65
N HIS A 260 4.22 -16.52 11.73
CA HIS A 260 4.91 -16.36 10.44
C HIS A 260 4.01 -16.73 9.26
N GLU A 261 2.73 -16.34 9.36
CA GLU A 261 1.71 -16.68 8.40
C GLU A 261 1.61 -15.65 7.24
N SER A 262 0.88 -16.02 6.19
CA SER A 262 0.63 -15.14 5.04
C SER A 262 -0.53 -15.63 4.18
N GLY A 263 -1.18 -14.71 3.46
CA GLY A 263 -2.31 -15.02 2.61
C GLY A 263 -3.43 -15.72 3.40
N GLN A 264 -3.91 -16.87 2.93
CA GLN A 264 -4.99 -17.62 3.59
C GLN A 264 -4.64 -18.08 5.02
N GLY A 265 -3.36 -18.26 5.36
CA GLY A 265 -2.93 -18.59 6.71
C GLY A 265 -3.21 -17.49 7.74
N LEU A 266 -3.48 -16.25 7.31
CA LEU A 266 -3.85 -15.14 8.19
C LEU A 266 -5.35 -15.13 8.55
N GLU A 267 -6.20 -15.77 7.76
CA GLU A 267 -7.66 -15.74 7.96
C GLU A 267 -8.11 -16.19 9.38
N PRO A 268 -7.54 -17.24 9.99
CA PRO A 268 -7.88 -17.62 11.36
C PRO A 268 -7.56 -16.54 12.39
N TYR A 269 -6.54 -15.71 12.13
CA TYR A 269 -6.12 -14.62 13.01
C TYR A 269 -6.98 -13.38 12.81
N TYR A 270 -7.34 -13.04 11.57
CA TYR A 270 -8.33 -11.98 11.32
C TYR A 270 -9.67 -12.29 11.98
N LYS A 271 -10.13 -13.53 11.90
CA LYS A 271 -11.38 -13.96 12.55
C LYS A 271 -11.35 -13.87 14.09
N LYS A 272 -10.18 -13.98 14.71
CA LYS A 272 -10.03 -13.87 16.16
C LYS A 272 -9.85 -12.44 16.63
N ALA A 273 -9.26 -11.58 15.78
CA ALA A 273 -8.87 -10.22 16.15
C ALA A 273 -10.07 -9.32 16.43
N ASP A 274 -10.04 -8.65 17.56
CA ASP A 274 -10.96 -7.56 17.89
C ASP A 274 -10.42 -6.22 17.41
N ILE A 275 -9.09 -6.09 17.33
CA ILE A 275 -8.36 -4.88 16.93
C ILE A 275 -7.20 -5.28 16.03
N CYS A 276 -7.00 -4.53 14.95
CA CYS A 276 -5.79 -4.58 14.15
C CYS A 276 -4.84 -3.43 14.51
N CYS A 277 -3.52 -3.69 14.39
CA CYS A 277 -2.51 -2.76 14.85
C CYS A 277 -1.67 -2.19 13.68
N ALA A 278 -1.79 -0.89 13.46
CA ALA A 278 -0.91 -0.07 12.63
C ALA A 278 -0.06 0.90 13.46
N PHE A 279 0.03 0.66 14.78
CA PHE A 279 0.82 1.42 15.75
C PHE A 279 2.26 0.91 15.74
N ALA A 280 3.09 1.54 14.88
CA ALA A 280 4.45 1.07 14.64
C ALA A 280 5.34 2.21 14.14
N GLY A 281 6.14 2.75 15.05
CA GLY A 281 7.08 3.83 14.74
C GLY A 281 6.43 5.17 14.41
N GLU A 282 7.29 6.18 14.36
CA GLU A 282 6.97 7.56 13.96
C GLU A 282 8.09 8.10 13.08
N GLY A 283 7.94 9.31 12.56
CA GLY A 283 8.97 10.01 11.79
C GLY A 283 8.47 10.47 10.42
N ASP A 284 9.29 11.25 9.73
CA ASP A 284 8.92 11.93 8.50
C ASP A 284 8.45 10.99 7.39
N TYR A 285 9.07 9.80 7.29
CA TYR A 285 8.65 8.80 6.31
C TYR A 285 7.25 8.26 6.62
N MET A 286 6.95 7.95 7.89
CA MET A 286 5.64 7.44 8.32
C MET A 286 4.54 8.49 8.18
N ARG A 287 4.87 9.78 8.27
CA ARG A 287 3.91 10.87 8.05
C ARG A 287 3.30 10.85 6.65
N MET A 288 4.03 10.32 5.65
CA MET A 288 3.55 10.30 4.26
C MET A 288 3.26 8.90 3.71
N ALA A 289 3.76 7.85 4.35
CA ALA A 289 3.58 6.48 3.87
C ALA A 289 2.22 5.92 4.26
N MET A 290 1.49 5.36 3.27
CA MET A 290 0.21 4.67 3.51
C MET A 290 0.41 3.16 3.37
N PRO A 291 0.43 2.41 4.48
CA PRO A 291 0.59 0.96 4.44
C PRO A 291 -0.64 0.27 3.86
N ILE A 292 -0.44 -0.72 2.99
CA ILE A 292 -1.55 -1.53 2.42
C ILE A 292 -2.32 -2.26 3.52
N LYS A 293 -1.65 -2.71 4.59
CA LYS A 293 -2.28 -3.43 5.70
C LYS A 293 -3.46 -2.69 6.35
N VAL A 294 -3.46 -1.36 6.35
CA VAL A 294 -4.60 -0.57 6.84
C VAL A 294 -5.88 -0.89 6.06
N PHE A 295 -5.75 -1.09 4.75
CA PHE A 295 -6.87 -1.45 3.88
C PHE A 295 -7.20 -2.95 3.93
N GLU A 296 -6.23 -3.81 4.25
CA GLU A 296 -6.50 -5.22 4.56
C GLU A 296 -7.33 -5.33 5.85
N TYR A 297 -7.00 -4.55 6.88
CA TYR A 297 -7.75 -4.47 8.13
C TYR A 297 -9.17 -3.94 7.92
N LEU A 298 -9.31 -2.83 7.17
CA LEU A 298 -10.60 -2.28 6.76
C LEU A 298 -11.43 -3.32 5.99
N GLY A 299 -10.81 -4.10 5.10
CA GLY A 299 -11.49 -5.17 4.37
C GLY A 299 -12.05 -6.27 5.27
N HIS A 300 -11.47 -6.51 6.44
CA HIS A 300 -11.96 -7.45 7.44
C HIS A 300 -12.90 -6.80 8.49
N TYR A 301 -13.19 -5.51 8.34
CA TYR A 301 -14.03 -4.74 9.26
C TYR A 301 -13.53 -4.77 10.71
N ILE A 302 -12.22 -4.73 10.92
CA ILE A 302 -11.59 -4.82 12.24
C ILE A 302 -11.04 -3.46 12.63
N PRO A 303 -11.52 -2.83 13.73
CA PRO A 303 -11.07 -1.54 14.22
C PRO A 303 -9.54 -1.44 14.36
N ILE A 304 -8.97 -0.27 14.03
CA ILE A 304 -7.54 -0.11 13.88
C ILE A 304 -6.96 0.86 14.92
N ILE A 305 -5.91 0.44 15.62
CA ILE A 305 -5.06 1.37 16.39
C ILE A 305 -3.86 1.77 15.53
N ALA A 306 -3.64 3.07 15.36
CA ALA A 306 -2.53 3.61 14.58
C ALA A 306 -1.77 4.73 15.30
N THR A 307 -0.53 4.95 14.88
CA THR A 307 0.28 6.07 15.36
C THR A 307 -0.28 7.39 14.83
N LYS A 308 -0.53 8.34 15.74
CA LYS A 308 -0.96 9.71 15.44
C LYS A 308 0.07 10.43 14.55
N ASP A 309 -0.40 11.43 13.81
CA ASP A 309 0.40 12.22 12.86
C ASP A 309 1.06 11.45 11.71
N THR A 310 0.83 10.15 11.61
CA THR A 310 1.12 9.37 10.39
C THR A 310 -0.02 9.50 9.38
N ALA A 311 0.26 9.21 8.10
CA ALA A 311 -0.79 9.18 7.08
C ALA A 311 -1.88 8.14 7.40
N ALA A 312 -1.51 7.00 7.97
CA ALA A 312 -2.43 5.98 8.44
C ALA A 312 -3.29 6.48 9.61
N GLY A 313 -2.67 7.10 10.64
CA GLY A 313 -3.38 7.63 11.80
C GLY A 313 -4.41 8.70 11.41
N LYS A 314 -4.05 9.63 10.53
CA LYS A 314 -4.96 10.66 10.02
C LYS A 314 -6.13 10.07 9.21
N PHE A 315 -5.87 9.06 8.40
CA PHE A 315 -6.93 8.37 7.65
C PHE A 315 -7.91 7.66 8.59
N ILE A 316 -7.40 6.94 9.58
CA ILE A 316 -8.20 6.22 10.57
C ILE A 316 -9.04 7.19 11.42
N GLU A 317 -8.46 8.30 11.84
CA GLU A 317 -9.17 9.35 12.59
C GLU A 317 -10.27 9.99 11.74
N LYS A 318 -9.96 10.39 10.50
CA LYS A 318 -10.89 11.04 9.59
C LYS A 318 -12.10 10.16 9.25
N GLU A 319 -11.88 8.89 8.99
CA GLU A 319 -12.92 7.93 8.59
C GLU A 319 -13.54 7.20 9.80
N ASN A 320 -13.12 7.53 11.04
CA ASN A 320 -13.58 6.94 12.30
C ASN A 320 -13.37 5.41 12.40
N LEU A 321 -12.28 4.88 11.81
CA LEU A 321 -12.01 3.43 11.69
C LEU A 321 -11.33 2.82 12.93
N GLY A 322 -11.16 3.58 13.99
CA GLY A 322 -10.44 3.14 15.19
C GLY A 322 -9.83 4.28 15.97
N TRP A 323 -8.61 4.12 16.45
CA TRP A 323 -7.93 5.07 17.33
C TRP A 323 -6.58 5.51 16.76
N SER A 324 -6.40 6.81 16.68
CA SER A 324 -5.16 7.49 16.31
C SER A 324 -4.52 8.04 17.58
N ILE A 325 -3.43 7.44 18.05
CA ILE A 325 -2.84 7.71 19.37
C ILE A 325 -1.36 8.07 19.27
N GLU A 326 -0.85 8.83 20.25
CA GLU A 326 0.57 9.17 20.37
C GLU A 326 1.43 7.91 20.47
N TYR A 327 2.62 7.92 19.85
CA TYR A 327 3.52 6.77 19.85
C TYR A 327 4.28 6.66 21.18
N ASN A 328 3.56 6.29 22.24
CA ASN A 328 4.12 6.00 23.56
C ASN A 328 3.30 4.93 24.30
N GLN A 329 3.91 4.33 25.32
CA GLN A 329 3.32 3.22 26.09
C GLN A 329 2.02 3.62 26.78
N GLU A 330 1.99 4.80 27.40
CA GLU A 330 0.85 5.25 28.21
C GLU A 330 -0.40 5.47 27.33
N ALA A 331 -0.23 6.09 26.15
CA ALA A 331 -1.32 6.30 25.21
C ALA A 331 -1.91 4.95 24.74
N LEU A 332 -1.07 3.95 24.45
CA LEU A 332 -1.55 2.63 24.04
C LEU A 332 -2.26 1.90 25.20
N LYS A 333 -1.68 1.92 26.39
CA LYS A 333 -2.30 1.28 27.57
C LYS A 333 -3.64 1.93 27.90
N GLN A 334 -3.71 3.26 27.90
CA GLN A 334 -4.96 4.00 28.16
C GLN A 334 -6.03 3.68 27.12
N CYS A 335 -5.65 3.63 25.83
CA CYS A 335 -6.57 3.25 24.75
C CYS A 335 -7.14 1.84 24.99
N LEU A 336 -6.29 0.85 25.25
CA LEU A 336 -6.71 -0.51 25.48
C LEU A 336 -7.55 -0.67 26.78
N HIS A 337 -7.21 0.03 27.86
CA HIS A 337 -8.03 0.05 29.07
C HIS A 337 -9.43 0.63 28.82
N ASN A 338 -9.51 1.72 28.08
CA ASN A 338 -10.82 2.32 27.73
C ASN A 338 -11.68 1.34 26.92
N ILE A 339 -11.07 0.59 26.00
CA ILE A 339 -11.79 -0.42 25.22
C ILE A 339 -12.26 -1.59 26.12
N LEU A 340 -11.41 -2.07 27.04
CA LEU A 340 -11.80 -3.10 28.00
C LEU A 340 -12.95 -2.68 28.90
N GLN A 341 -12.97 -1.40 29.31
CA GLN A 341 -14.04 -0.84 30.15
C GLN A 341 -15.33 -0.58 29.36
N ASN A 342 -15.22 -0.29 28.06
CA ASN A 342 -16.36 -0.02 27.20
C ASN A 342 -16.23 -0.75 25.85
N PRO A 343 -16.55 -2.05 25.79
CA PRO A 343 -16.47 -2.85 24.56
C PRO A 343 -17.37 -2.36 23.41
N ALA A 344 -18.40 -1.57 23.72
CA ALA A 344 -19.29 -0.98 22.70
C ALA A 344 -18.52 -0.08 21.70
N LEU A 345 -17.37 0.48 22.11
CA LEU A 345 -16.51 1.25 21.22
C LEU A 345 -16.01 0.42 20.02
N LEU A 346 -15.79 -0.88 20.18
CA LEU A 346 -15.39 -1.77 19.08
C LEU A 346 -16.51 -1.88 18.05
N GLN A 347 -17.76 -1.99 18.49
CA GLN A 347 -18.92 -2.06 17.59
C GLN A 347 -19.10 -0.76 16.81
N GLU A 348 -18.99 0.39 17.48
CA GLU A 348 -19.08 1.71 16.83
C GLU A 348 -18.03 1.84 15.70
N LYS A 349 -16.77 1.45 15.96
CA LYS A 349 -15.71 1.53 14.96
C LYS A 349 -15.92 0.55 13.80
N ARG A 350 -16.41 -0.65 14.08
CA ARG A 350 -16.75 -1.64 13.07
C ARG A 350 -17.87 -1.17 12.13
N GLU A 351 -18.89 -0.52 12.65
CA GLU A 351 -19.96 0.07 11.84
C GLU A 351 -19.42 1.17 10.91
N SER A 352 -18.47 1.96 11.39
CA SER A 352 -17.77 2.94 10.56
C SER A 352 -16.95 2.29 9.46
N GLU A 353 -16.27 1.16 9.74
CA GLU A 353 -15.51 0.41 8.73
C GLU A 353 -16.42 -0.17 7.65
N ILE A 354 -17.55 -0.76 8.03
CA ILE A 354 -18.58 -1.24 7.07
C ILE A 354 -19.04 -0.10 6.18
N SER A 355 -19.30 1.07 6.74
CA SER A 355 -19.73 2.26 5.98
C SER A 355 -18.64 2.79 5.04
N ALA A 356 -17.38 2.73 5.43
CA ALA A 356 -16.25 3.22 4.63
C ALA A 356 -15.80 2.22 3.55
N TYR A 357 -16.14 0.95 3.67
CA TYR A 357 -15.60 -0.15 2.88
C TYR A 357 -15.77 0.03 1.37
N GLU A 358 -16.99 0.24 0.87
CA GLU A 358 -17.27 0.30 -0.57
C GLU A 358 -16.45 1.37 -1.29
N ALA A 359 -16.28 2.53 -0.67
CA ALA A 359 -15.49 3.63 -1.20
C ALA A 359 -13.98 3.33 -1.23
N ASN A 360 -13.53 2.31 -0.50
CA ASN A 360 -12.13 1.99 -0.32
C ASN A 360 -11.68 0.66 -0.95
N THR A 361 -12.52 0.00 -1.76
CA THR A 361 -12.16 -1.23 -2.48
C THR A 361 -11.18 -0.96 -3.63
N TRP A 362 -10.44 -1.99 -4.08
CA TRP A 362 -9.63 -1.90 -5.30
C TRP A 362 -10.46 -1.54 -6.52
N LYS A 363 -11.68 -2.05 -6.61
CA LYS A 363 -12.65 -1.72 -7.67
C LYS A 363 -13.00 -0.23 -7.69
N ALA A 364 -13.21 0.38 -6.52
CA ALA A 364 -13.43 1.82 -6.38
C ALA A 364 -12.18 2.63 -6.82
N ARG A 365 -10.96 2.17 -6.47
CA ARG A 365 -9.73 2.80 -6.92
C ARG A 365 -9.56 2.76 -8.44
N ALA A 366 -9.83 1.61 -9.05
CA ALA A 366 -9.81 1.47 -10.52
C ALA A 366 -10.88 2.37 -11.18
N LYS A 367 -12.09 2.45 -10.59
CA LYS A 367 -13.15 3.33 -11.07
C LYS A 367 -12.73 4.81 -11.02
N GLN A 368 -12.04 5.24 -9.95
CA GLN A 368 -11.47 6.58 -9.86
C GLN A 368 -10.51 6.86 -11.02
N VAL A 369 -9.54 5.97 -11.28
CA VAL A 369 -8.59 6.10 -12.39
C VAL A 369 -9.30 6.18 -13.75
N ILE A 370 -10.34 5.37 -13.95
CA ILE A 370 -11.16 5.38 -15.17
C ILE A 370 -11.83 6.74 -15.35
N LEU A 371 -12.36 7.36 -14.31
CA LEU A 371 -13.01 8.66 -14.39
C LEU A 371 -12.01 9.79 -14.65
N ASP A 372 -10.84 9.74 -14.01
CA ASP A 372 -9.80 10.76 -14.15
C ASP A 372 -9.15 10.76 -15.55
N LEU A 373 -9.13 9.60 -16.23
CA LEU A 373 -8.44 9.41 -17.51
C LEU A 373 -9.38 9.32 -18.73
N LYS A 374 -10.68 9.33 -18.52
CA LYS A 374 -11.65 9.51 -19.61
C LYS A 374 -11.83 10.98 -19.94
#